data_4b62144518f17a22bf3cefa44c84ca8e
#
_entry.id   4b62144518f17a22bf3cefa44c84ca8e
#
_cell.length_a   1.000
_cell.length_b   1.000
_cell.length_c   1.000
_cell.angle_alpha   90.00
_cell.angle_beta   90.00
_cell.angle_gamma   90.00
#
_symmetry.space_group_name_H-M   'P 1'
#
loop_
_entity.id
_entity.type
_entity.pdbx_description
1 polymer ?
#
loop_
_entity_poly.entity_id
_entity_poly.type
_entity_poly.pdbx_seq_one_letter_code
_entity_poly.pdbx_strand_id
1 'polypeptide(L)'
;MSSVPYQENSASKSFPSQMAKIVILLLISLGLYAFSNSFPFYAIFEPQSTGWVLWVSYANDLIQPFALYFLLCLGERWLKTWQVRALTALAIPVLLEFGQLLYYQFAKDRYVGSFDPLDIVMYSLSVGLAVVVEQKVFAKALKFW
;
A
#
# COMPACT_ATOMS: atom_id res chain seq x y z
N MET A 1 19.68 42.58 -24.60
CA MET A 1 19.00 41.96 -23.49
C MET A 1 19.18 40.46 -23.64
N SER A 2 20.15 39.88 -22.93
CA SER A 2 20.47 38.44 -22.97
C SER A 2 19.68 37.75 -21.85
N SER A 3 18.75 36.93 -22.22
CA SER A 3 18.04 36.05 -21.29
C SER A 3 18.99 34.95 -20.82
N VAL A 4 19.40 35.01 -19.54
CA VAL A 4 20.15 33.94 -18.89
C VAL A 4 19.18 32.78 -18.73
N PRO A 5 19.50 31.57 -19.23
CA PRO A 5 18.65 30.40 -18.99
C PRO A 5 18.70 30.04 -17.50
N TYR A 6 17.52 29.96 -16.88
CA TYR A 6 17.34 29.45 -15.53
C TYR A 6 17.81 28.00 -15.52
N GLN A 7 19.01 27.75 -15.01
CA GLN A 7 19.45 26.39 -14.69
C GLN A 7 18.65 25.90 -13.47
N GLU A 8 17.68 25.11 -13.74
CA GLU A 8 16.99 24.31 -12.71
C GLU A 8 18.02 23.35 -12.08
N ASN A 9 18.54 23.77 -10.93
CA ASN A 9 19.42 22.94 -10.12
C ASN A 9 18.64 21.71 -9.66
N SER A 10 18.60 20.68 -10.48
CA SER A 10 18.24 19.33 -10.06
C SER A 10 19.38 18.82 -9.17
N ALA A 11 19.38 19.29 -7.91
CA ALA A 11 20.27 18.76 -6.89
C ALA A 11 20.02 17.25 -6.83
N SER A 12 20.93 16.48 -7.40
CA SER A 12 20.87 15.02 -7.33
C SER A 12 20.81 14.63 -5.86
N LYS A 13 19.69 14.03 -5.43
CA LYS A 13 19.53 13.55 -4.05
C LYS A 13 20.76 12.73 -3.70
N SER A 14 21.42 13.06 -2.60
CA SER A 14 22.66 12.37 -2.19
C SER A 14 22.41 10.88 -2.00
N PHE A 15 23.37 10.04 -2.36
CA PHE A 15 23.28 8.57 -2.21
C PHE A 15 22.81 8.12 -0.81
N PRO A 16 23.28 8.73 0.31
CA PRO A 16 22.77 8.39 1.65
C PRO A 16 21.28 8.62 1.84
N SER A 17 20.71 9.66 1.23
CA SER A 17 19.27 9.96 1.34
C SER A 17 18.41 8.96 0.58
N GLN A 18 18.90 8.47 -0.56
CA GLN A 18 18.21 7.42 -1.32
C GLN A 18 18.22 6.08 -0.56
N MET A 19 19.36 5.72 0.03
CA MET A 19 19.45 4.50 0.86
C MET A 19 18.53 4.57 2.08
N ALA A 20 18.48 5.71 2.78
CA ALA A 20 17.57 5.91 3.90
C ALA A 20 16.10 5.75 3.48
N LYS A 21 15.71 6.31 2.33
CA LYS A 21 14.37 6.14 1.77
C LYS A 21 14.05 4.66 1.54
N ILE A 22 14.94 3.93 0.87
CA ILE A 22 14.78 2.49 0.60
C ILE A 22 14.59 1.70 1.90
N VAL A 23 15.44 1.93 2.89
CA VAL A 23 15.37 1.23 4.19
C VAL A 23 14.03 1.50 4.89
N ILE A 24 13.59 2.76 4.94
CA ILE A 24 12.30 3.13 5.55
C ILE A 24 11.14 2.45 4.82
N LEU A 25 11.12 2.48 3.48
CA LEU A 25 10.06 1.86 2.69
C LEU A 25 10.01 0.34 2.91
N LEU A 26 11.15 -0.32 2.93
CA LEU A 26 11.23 -1.76 3.22
C LEU A 26 10.76 -2.08 4.64
N LEU A 27 11.17 -1.30 5.64
CA LEU A 27 10.74 -1.51 7.03
C LEU A 27 9.22 -1.33 7.17
N ILE A 28 8.63 -0.33 6.53
CA ILE A 28 7.17 -0.12 6.54
C ILE A 28 6.48 -1.29 5.85
N SER A 29 6.87 -1.62 4.62
CA SER A 29 6.18 -2.63 3.82
C SER A 29 6.28 -4.03 4.45
N LEU A 30 7.48 -4.45 4.82
CA LEU A 30 7.70 -5.77 5.42
C LEU A 30 7.21 -5.83 6.87
N GLY A 31 7.36 -4.74 7.63
CA GLY A 31 6.88 -4.64 9.00
C GLY A 31 5.36 -4.74 9.07
N LEU A 32 4.63 -4.03 8.21
CA LEU A 32 3.17 -4.10 8.14
C LEU A 32 2.70 -5.47 7.66
N TYR A 33 3.37 -6.05 6.67
CA TYR A 33 3.07 -7.40 6.20
C TYR A 33 3.26 -8.44 7.31
N ALA A 34 4.40 -8.39 8.01
CA ALA A 34 4.67 -9.27 9.14
C ALA A 34 3.67 -9.05 10.28
N PHE A 35 3.32 -7.79 10.58
CA PHE A 35 2.33 -7.44 11.58
C PHE A 35 0.96 -8.03 11.25
N SER A 36 0.48 -7.88 10.01
CA SER A 36 -0.84 -8.40 9.62
C SER A 36 -0.93 -9.93 9.74
N ASN A 37 0.19 -10.64 9.55
CA ASN A 37 0.21 -12.10 9.59
C ASN A 37 0.56 -12.70 10.97
N SER A 38 1.23 -11.93 11.84
CA SER A 38 1.80 -12.49 13.09
C SER A 38 1.15 -11.95 14.35
N PHE A 39 0.40 -10.85 14.27
CA PHE A 39 -0.15 -10.23 15.46
C PHE A 39 -1.33 -11.04 16.03
N PRO A 40 -1.29 -11.41 17.34
CA PRO A 40 -2.33 -12.22 17.97
C PRO A 40 -3.55 -11.37 18.32
N PHE A 41 -4.35 -11.00 17.33
CA PHE A 41 -5.56 -10.17 17.52
C PHE A 41 -6.61 -10.81 18.45
N TYR A 42 -6.59 -12.13 18.57
CA TYR A 42 -7.38 -12.85 19.57
C TYR A 42 -7.08 -12.45 21.02
N ALA A 43 -5.92 -11.83 21.27
CA ALA A 43 -5.57 -11.31 22.59
C ALA A 43 -6.23 -9.95 22.90
N ILE A 44 -6.69 -9.23 21.86
CA ILE A 44 -7.30 -7.90 22.00
C ILE A 44 -8.82 -7.96 21.88
N PHE A 45 -9.32 -8.78 20.98
CA PHE A 45 -10.76 -8.91 20.72
C PHE A 45 -11.28 -10.24 21.26
N GLU A 46 -12.38 -10.17 21.97
CA GLU A 46 -13.11 -11.36 22.39
C GLU A 46 -13.55 -12.17 21.16
N PRO A 47 -13.26 -13.49 21.09
CA PRO A 47 -13.66 -14.31 19.95
C PRO A 47 -15.17 -14.18 19.69
N GLN A 48 -15.56 -14.07 18.42
CA GLN A 48 -16.95 -13.87 17.97
C GLN A 48 -17.57 -12.49 18.29
N SER A 49 -16.85 -11.58 18.94
CA SER A 49 -17.32 -10.19 19.03
C SER A 49 -17.40 -9.54 17.65
N THR A 50 -18.26 -8.53 17.49
CA THR A 50 -18.35 -7.77 16.23
C THR A 50 -16.98 -7.18 15.81
N GLY A 51 -16.18 -6.69 16.77
CA GLY A 51 -14.83 -6.20 16.53
C GLY A 51 -13.90 -7.28 15.99
N TRP A 52 -13.97 -8.50 16.55
CA TRP A 52 -13.21 -9.65 16.06
C TRP A 52 -13.55 -9.98 14.60
N VAL A 53 -14.86 -10.12 14.31
CA VAL A 53 -15.32 -10.45 12.95
C VAL A 53 -14.85 -9.42 11.93
N LEU A 54 -15.04 -8.12 12.22
CA LEU A 54 -14.58 -7.03 11.33
C LEU A 54 -13.06 -7.06 11.16
N TRP A 55 -12.32 -7.29 12.25
CA TRP A 55 -10.87 -7.34 12.17
C TRP A 55 -10.38 -8.50 11.30
N VAL A 56 -10.86 -9.71 11.56
CA VAL A 56 -10.45 -10.91 10.81
C VAL A 56 -10.83 -10.80 9.33
N SER A 57 -11.99 -10.19 9.04
CA SER A 57 -12.46 -10.04 7.66
C SER A 57 -11.70 -8.96 6.89
N TYR A 58 -11.39 -7.80 7.48
CA TYR A 58 -10.99 -6.63 6.72
C TYR A 58 -9.61 -6.05 7.08
N ALA A 59 -8.95 -6.53 8.14
CA ALA A 59 -7.65 -5.97 8.52
C ALA A 59 -6.57 -6.18 7.46
N ASN A 60 -6.55 -7.35 6.83
CA ASN A 60 -5.61 -7.66 5.77
C ASN A 60 -5.83 -6.76 4.55
N ASP A 61 -7.11 -6.50 4.22
CA ASP A 61 -7.51 -5.67 3.09
C ASP A 61 -7.18 -4.19 3.31
N LEU A 62 -7.04 -3.79 4.56
CA LEU A 62 -6.57 -2.45 4.92
C LEU A 62 -5.04 -2.37 4.98
N ILE A 63 -4.36 -3.39 5.52
CA ILE A 63 -2.92 -3.34 5.76
C ILE A 63 -2.10 -3.68 4.51
N GLN A 64 -2.51 -4.69 3.74
CA GLN A 64 -1.74 -5.17 2.60
C GLN A 64 -1.63 -4.15 1.45
N PRO A 65 -2.71 -3.48 0.98
CA PRO A 65 -2.57 -2.47 -0.07
C PRO A 65 -1.81 -1.23 0.41
N PHE A 66 -1.89 -0.89 1.71
CA PHE A 66 -1.08 0.15 2.32
C PHE A 66 0.42 -0.18 2.20
N ALA A 67 0.80 -1.39 2.61
CA ALA A 67 2.18 -1.87 2.49
C ALA A 67 2.64 -1.95 1.03
N LEU A 68 1.76 -2.42 0.13
CA LEU A 68 2.01 -2.50 -1.30
C LEU A 68 2.29 -1.12 -1.90
N TYR A 69 1.52 -0.09 -1.52
CA TYR A 69 1.77 1.26 -1.98
C TYR A 69 3.19 1.73 -1.67
N PHE A 70 3.66 1.51 -0.42
CA PHE A 70 5.02 1.87 -0.03
C PHE A 70 6.08 1.01 -0.72
N LEU A 71 5.79 -0.26 -0.98
CA LEU A 71 6.66 -1.10 -1.80
C LEU A 71 6.81 -0.54 -3.22
N LEU A 72 5.71 -0.07 -3.83
CA LEU A 72 5.74 0.56 -5.15
C LEU A 72 6.51 1.89 -5.17
N CYS A 73 6.62 2.58 -4.04
CA CYS A 73 7.48 3.78 -3.92
C CYS A 73 8.97 3.46 -4.13
N LEU A 74 9.43 2.21 -3.96
CA LEU A 74 10.79 1.80 -4.35
C LEU A 74 11.00 1.89 -5.87
N GLY A 75 9.93 1.71 -6.63
CA GLY A 75 9.91 1.80 -8.09
C GLY A 75 9.63 3.19 -8.62
N GLU A 76 9.88 4.28 -7.86
CA GLU A 76 9.57 5.66 -8.30
C GLU A 76 10.26 6.05 -9.61
N ARG A 77 11.34 5.35 -9.99
CA ARG A 77 12.00 5.54 -11.28
C ARG A 77 11.09 5.20 -12.47
N TRP A 78 10.22 4.20 -12.31
CA TRP A 78 9.27 3.76 -13.33
C TRP A 78 7.85 4.29 -13.03
N LEU A 79 7.46 4.29 -11.77
CA LEU A 79 6.18 4.78 -11.28
C LEU A 79 6.34 6.22 -10.75
N LYS A 80 6.61 7.15 -11.66
CA LYS A 80 7.09 8.52 -11.35
C LYS A 80 6.14 9.32 -10.49
N THR A 81 4.84 9.14 -10.63
CA THR A 81 3.84 9.94 -9.93
C THR A 81 3.11 9.13 -8.85
N TRP A 82 2.71 9.79 -7.77
CA TRP A 82 1.95 9.14 -6.71
C TRP A 82 0.62 8.58 -7.22
N GLN A 83 -0.01 9.23 -8.23
CA GLN A 83 -1.25 8.74 -8.83
C GLN A 83 -1.07 7.38 -9.50
N VAL A 84 0.03 7.20 -10.26
CA VAL A 84 0.34 5.91 -10.90
C VAL A 84 0.60 4.85 -9.84
N ARG A 85 1.35 5.17 -8.78
CA ARG A 85 1.58 4.24 -7.67
C ARG A 85 0.27 3.86 -6.97
N ALA A 86 -0.59 4.85 -6.68
CA ALA A 86 -1.88 4.62 -6.05
C ALA A 86 -2.80 3.74 -6.92
N LEU A 87 -2.88 4.06 -8.20
CA LEU A 87 -3.68 3.26 -9.14
C LEU A 87 -3.17 1.82 -9.23
N THR A 88 -1.84 1.62 -9.29
CA THR A 88 -1.24 0.28 -9.33
C THR A 88 -1.48 -0.49 -8.03
N ALA A 89 -1.32 0.16 -6.86
CA ALA A 89 -1.57 -0.43 -5.56
C ALA A 89 -3.04 -0.84 -5.36
N LEU A 90 -3.97 -0.11 -5.96
CA LEU A 90 -5.39 -0.43 -5.94
C LEU A 90 -5.74 -1.51 -6.99
N ALA A 91 -5.18 -1.42 -8.19
CA ALA A 91 -5.52 -2.32 -9.28
C ALA A 91 -5.11 -3.77 -8.98
N ILE A 92 -3.96 -3.99 -8.34
CA ILE A 92 -3.46 -5.34 -8.06
C ILE A 92 -4.46 -6.13 -7.20
N PRO A 93 -4.85 -5.71 -5.98
CA PRO A 93 -5.79 -6.47 -5.17
C PRO A 93 -7.18 -6.58 -5.84
N VAL A 94 -7.66 -5.52 -6.49
CA VAL A 94 -8.94 -5.58 -7.22
C VAL A 94 -8.91 -6.62 -8.34
N LEU A 95 -7.82 -6.71 -9.11
CA LEU A 95 -7.68 -7.74 -10.15
C LEU A 95 -7.58 -9.14 -9.56
N LEU A 96 -6.98 -9.30 -8.39
CA LEU A 96 -6.95 -10.59 -7.68
C LEU A 96 -8.36 -11.00 -7.25
N GLU A 97 -9.17 -10.09 -6.71
CA GLU A 97 -10.57 -10.34 -6.37
C GLU A 97 -11.40 -10.77 -7.59
N PHE A 98 -11.27 -10.05 -8.70
CA PHE A 98 -11.92 -10.47 -9.95
C PHE A 98 -11.40 -11.81 -10.46
N GLY A 99 -10.12 -12.09 -10.30
CA GLY A 99 -9.53 -13.39 -10.62
C GLY A 99 -10.14 -14.53 -9.79
N GLN A 100 -10.36 -14.31 -8.49
CA GLN A 100 -11.03 -15.27 -7.61
C GLN A 100 -12.49 -15.49 -8.03
N LEU A 101 -13.21 -14.41 -8.36
CA LEU A 101 -14.58 -14.49 -8.85
C LEU A 101 -14.67 -15.34 -10.13
N LEU A 102 -13.79 -15.10 -11.10
CA LEU A 102 -13.73 -15.87 -12.33
C LEU A 102 -13.37 -17.34 -12.06
N TYR A 103 -12.37 -17.57 -11.20
CA TYR A 103 -11.97 -18.92 -10.84
C TYR A 103 -13.12 -19.70 -10.19
N TYR A 104 -13.88 -19.07 -9.30
CA TYR A 104 -15.05 -19.67 -8.65
C TYR A 104 -16.13 -20.09 -9.68
N GLN A 105 -16.31 -19.30 -10.73
CA GLN A 105 -17.26 -19.62 -11.81
C GLN A 105 -16.86 -20.87 -12.60
N PHE A 106 -15.55 -21.12 -12.77
CA PHE A 106 -15.03 -22.20 -13.61
C PHE A 106 -14.63 -23.45 -12.83
N ALA A 107 -14.21 -23.32 -11.57
CA ALA A 107 -13.67 -24.41 -10.74
C ALA A 107 -14.62 -24.69 -9.54
N LYS A 108 -15.78 -25.27 -9.84
CA LYS A 108 -16.89 -25.52 -8.88
C LYS A 108 -16.54 -26.29 -7.62
N ASP A 109 -15.38 -26.94 -7.54
CA ASP A 109 -15.04 -27.92 -6.51
C ASP A 109 -14.08 -27.42 -5.42
N ARG A 110 -13.60 -26.16 -5.49
CA ARG A 110 -12.67 -25.62 -4.50
C ARG A 110 -13.09 -24.21 -4.06
N TYR A 111 -13.31 -24.06 -2.75
CA TYR A 111 -13.50 -22.75 -2.13
C TYR A 111 -12.18 -21.97 -2.16
N VAL A 112 -12.10 -20.88 -2.92
CA VAL A 112 -10.91 -20.04 -3.07
C VAL A 112 -11.12 -18.64 -2.46
N GLY A 113 -12.21 -18.43 -1.77
CA GLY A 113 -12.64 -17.14 -1.25
C GLY A 113 -13.94 -16.66 -1.92
N SER A 114 -14.60 -15.72 -1.30
CA SER A 114 -15.80 -15.07 -1.83
C SER A 114 -15.46 -13.63 -2.20
N PHE A 115 -15.85 -13.21 -3.38
CA PHE A 115 -15.79 -11.79 -3.75
C PHE A 115 -16.68 -10.97 -2.80
N ASP A 116 -16.10 -9.99 -2.11
CA ASP A 116 -16.83 -9.04 -1.27
C ASP A 116 -16.58 -7.61 -1.79
N PRO A 117 -17.64 -6.88 -2.21
CA PRO A 117 -17.50 -5.48 -2.62
C PRO A 117 -16.91 -4.57 -1.53
N LEU A 118 -17.02 -4.93 -0.25
CA LEU A 118 -16.44 -4.16 0.85
C LEU A 118 -14.91 -4.21 0.84
N ASP A 119 -14.31 -5.28 0.33
CA ASP A 119 -12.85 -5.38 0.18
C ASP A 119 -12.31 -4.28 -0.72
N ILE A 120 -13.02 -3.95 -1.81
CA ILE A 120 -12.66 -2.85 -2.71
C ILE A 120 -12.71 -1.49 -1.98
N VAL A 121 -13.68 -1.30 -1.09
CA VAL A 121 -13.76 -0.09 -0.26
C VAL A 121 -12.56 -0.03 0.68
N MET A 122 -12.21 -1.15 1.33
CA MET A 122 -11.05 -1.23 2.24
C MET A 122 -9.74 -0.99 1.50
N TYR A 123 -9.56 -1.55 0.30
CA TYR A 123 -8.39 -1.27 -0.55
C TYR A 123 -8.29 0.21 -0.90
N SER A 124 -9.41 0.84 -1.25
CA SER A 124 -9.46 2.26 -1.60
C SER A 124 -9.10 3.16 -0.41
N LEU A 125 -9.64 2.87 0.78
CA LEU A 125 -9.31 3.56 2.02
C LEU A 125 -7.83 3.39 2.39
N SER A 126 -7.32 2.18 2.27
CA SER A 126 -5.94 1.80 2.52
C SER A 126 -4.97 2.61 1.66
N VAL A 127 -5.16 2.56 0.34
CA VAL A 127 -4.30 3.29 -0.61
C VAL A 127 -4.45 4.81 -0.43
N GLY A 128 -5.66 5.31 -0.19
CA GLY A 128 -5.89 6.72 0.11
C GLY A 128 -5.13 7.19 1.35
N LEU A 129 -5.15 6.40 2.42
CA LEU A 129 -4.37 6.67 3.63
C LEU A 129 -2.87 6.65 3.37
N ALA A 130 -2.36 5.69 2.60
CA ALA A 130 -0.96 5.59 2.24
C ALA A 130 -0.47 6.83 1.46
N VAL A 131 -1.28 7.33 0.51
CA VAL A 131 -1.01 8.58 -0.22
C VAL A 131 -0.96 9.77 0.73
N VAL A 132 -1.91 9.88 1.67
CA VAL A 132 -1.91 10.96 2.66
C VAL A 132 -0.65 10.91 3.52
N VAL A 133 -0.24 9.72 3.98
CA VAL A 133 0.98 9.54 4.77
C VAL A 133 2.21 9.94 3.94
N GLU A 134 2.33 9.50 2.69
CA GLU A 134 3.44 9.90 1.84
C GLU A 134 3.47 11.43 1.63
N GLN A 135 2.36 12.02 1.20
CA GLN A 135 2.33 13.42 0.77
C GLN A 135 2.31 14.42 1.92
N LYS A 136 1.74 14.07 3.07
CA LYS A 136 1.55 15.01 4.19
C LYS A 136 2.51 14.75 5.35
N VAL A 137 2.82 13.48 5.64
CA VAL A 137 3.68 13.11 6.77
C VAL A 137 5.13 13.04 6.32
N PHE A 138 5.45 12.21 5.35
CA PHE A 138 6.84 11.97 4.96
C PHE A 138 7.44 13.17 4.22
N ALA A 139 6.69 13.83 3.35
CA ALA A 139 7.16 15.04 2.68
C ALA A 139 7.49 16.18 3.66
N LYS A 140 6.84 16.22 4.84
CA LYS A 140 7.12 17.23 5.88
C LYS A 140 8.17 16.77 6.88
N ALA A 141 8.11 15.51 7.32
CA ALA A 141 8.97 14.98 8.38
C ALA A 141 10.37 14.60 7.87
N LEU A 142 10.46 14.14 6.64
CA LEU A 142 11.69 13.61 6.06
C LEU A 142 12.19 14.55 4.95
N LYS A 143 13.16 15.41 5.27
CA LYS A 143 13.71 16.42 4.33
C LYS A 143 14.29 15.85 3.03
N PHE A 144 14.53 14.54 3.00
CA PHE A 144 15.08 13.82 1.84
C PHE A 144 14.02 13.09 1.00
N TRP A 145 12.76 13.19 1.40
CA TRP A 145 11.63 12.49 0.75
C TRP A 145 11.23 13.06 -0.62
#